data_e146e205ddafd0439afddac01ac14c3e
#
_entry.id   e146e205ddafd0439afddac01ac14c3e
#
_cell.length_a   1.000
_cell.length_b   1.000
_cell.length_c   1.000
_cell.angle_alpha   90.00
_cell.angle_beta   90.00
_cell.angle_gamma   90.00
#
_symmetry.space_group_name_H-M   'P 1'
#
loop_
_entity.id
_entity.type
_entity.pdbx_description
1 polymer ?
#
loop_
_entity_poly.entity_id
_entity_poly.type
_entity_poly.pdbx_seq_one_letter_code
_entity_poly.pdbx_strand_id
1 'polypeptide(L)'
;MFSASGGALLGQIKAMGVSGRGFTPEELAENALERIISVSATADPVIRQQAEAFRNHIRAVLVSYGNQCVRSNHTTISNRLRDAGHPELTKLLEN
;
A
#
# COMPACT_ATOMS: atom_id res chain seq x y z
N MET A 1 -3.13 -11.29 9.11
CA MET A 1 -3.09 -11.20 8.33
C MET A 1 -3.10 -11.35 7.28
N PHE A 2 -3.35 -11.33 6.83
CA PHE A 2 -3.62 -11.69 5.77
C PHE A 2 -3.01 -12.71 5.24
N SER A 3 -3.09 -13.39 5.38
CA SER A 3 -2.87 -14.12 4.90
C SER A 3 -2.67 -14.67 4.40
N ALA A 4 -2.76 -15.19 4.39
CA ALA A 4 -2.76 -15.58 3.72
C ALA A 4 -2.97 -15.96 3.12
N SER A 5 -3.11 -16.25 2.69
CA SER A 5 -3.42 -16.32 1.82
C SER A 5 -3.33 -16.23 1.11
N GLY A 6 -3.39 -16.31 0.85
CA GLY A 6 -3.56 -16.02 0.05
C GLY A 6 -2.99 -15.99 -0.30
N GLY A 7 -2.80 -16.25 -0.37
CA GLY A 7 -2.50 -16.00 -0.77
C GLY A 7 -1.81 -16.09 -0.51
N ALA A 8 -1.68 -16.49 -0.22
CA ALA A 8 -1.28 -16.22 -0.19
C ALA A 8 -1.01 -16.05 -0.21
N LEU A 9 -0.97 -16.11 -0.35
CA LEU A 9 -0.78 -15.60 -0.76
C LEU A 9 -0.75 -14.94 -1.21
N LEU A 10 -1.07 -15.13 -1.23
CA LEU A 10 -0.98 -14.17 -1.80
C LEU A 10 -0.24 -13.22 -1.62
N GLY A 11 0.07 -13.17 -1.74
CA GLY A 11 0.70 -11.90 -1.63
C GLY A 11 1.97 -11.84 -0.87
N GLN A 12 2.29 -12.81 -0.12
CA GLN A 12 3.43 -12.70 0.76
C GLN A 12 4.74 -12.66 0.03
N ILE A 13 4.86 -13.37 -1.05
CA ILE A 13 6.10 -13.30 -1.82
C ILE A 13 6.29 -11.91 -2.37
N LYS A 14 5.20 -11.37 -2.82
CA LYS A 14 5.22 -10.04 -3.40
C LYS A 14 5.60 -8.99 -2.37
N ALA A 15 5.51 -9.33 -1.10
CA ALA A 15 5.88 -8.40 -0.04
C ALA A 15 7.33 -7.99 -0.12
N MET A 16 8.15 -8.76 -0.84
CA MET A 16 9.55 -8.39 -1.01
C MET A 16 9.71 -7.20 -1.95
N GLY A 17 8.76 -6.95 -2.82
CA GLY A 17 8.89 -5.88 -3.78
C GLY A 17 10.05 -6.11 -4.71
N VAL A 18 10.86 -5.08 -4.91
CA VAL A 18 12.09 -5.22 -5.67
C VAL A 18 13.26 -5.28 -4.71
N SER A 19 14.43 -5.60 -5.27
CA SER A 19 15.62 -5.85 -4.48
C SER A 19 15.88 -4.73 -3.49
N GLY A 20 15.93 -5.08 -2.22
CA GLY A 20 16.30 -4.18 -1.14
C GLY A 20 15.23 -3.24 -0.66
N ARG A 21 14.04 -3.30 -1.22
CA ARG A 21 12.95 -2.43 -0.76
C ARG A 21 11.61 -3.13 -0.86
N GLY A 22 10.65 -2.65 -0.10
CA GLY A 22 9.28 -3.10 -0.23
C GLY A 22 8.57 -2.39 -1.36
N PHE A 23 7.27 -2.66 -1.48
CA PHE A 23 6.45 -2.01 -2.49
C PHE A 23 6.26 -0.53 -2.20
N THR A 24 6.23 0.27 -3.25
CA THR A 24 5.87 1.68 -3.13
C THR A 24 4.35 1.82 -2.94
N PRO A 25 3.88 2.99 -2.46
CA PRO A 25 2.45 3.24 -2.41
C PRO A 25 1.78 3.09 -3.76
N GLU A 26 2.45 3.49 -4.84
CA GLU A 26 1.90 3.37 -6.19
C GLU A 26 1.72 1.91 -6.58
N GLU A 27 2.71 1.08 -6.29
CA GLU A 27 2.62 -0.34 -6.60
C GLU A 27 1.50 -1.03 -5.83
N LEU A 28 1.39 -0.71 -4.54
CA LEU A 28 0.33 -1.29 -3.71
C LEU A 28 -1.03 -0.78 -4.12
N ALA A 29 -1.11 0.47 -4.56
CA ALA A 29 -2.36 1.04 -5.04
C ALA A 29 -2.87 0.29 -6.28
N GLU A 30 -1.96 -0.08 -7.20
CA GLU A 30 -2.36 -0.86 -8.37
C GLU A 30 -2.90 -2.22 -7.97
N ASN A 31 -2.23 -2.88 -7.03
CA ASN A 31 -2.71 -4.17 -6.55
C ASN A 31 -4.07 -4.06 -5.89
N ALA A 32 -4.26 -3.04 -5.06
CA ALA A 32 -5.53 -2.82 -4.38
C ALA A 32 -6.64 -2.49 -5.39
N LEU A 33 -6.31 -1.67 -6.38
CA LEU A 33 -7.26 -1.27 -7.39
C LEU A 33 -7.77 -2.48 -8.17
N GLU A 34 -6.87 -3.37 -8.57
CA GLU A 34 -7.27 -4.58 -9.29
C GLU A 34 -8.20 -5.44 -8.45
N ARG A 35 -7.95 -5.53 -7.16
CA ARG A 35 -8.81 -6.29 -6.27
C ARG A 35 -10.18 -5.65 -6.14
N ILE A 36 -10.23 -4.33 -6.06
CA ILE A 36 -11.50 -3.60 -5.98
C ILE A 36 -12.32 -3.85 -7.25
N ILE A 37 -11.68 -3.73 -8.41
CA ILE A 37 -12.36 -3.96 -9.69
C ILE A 37 -12.79 -5.42 -9.80
N SER A 38 -11.95 -6.35 -9.35
CA SER A 38 -12.28 -7.77 -9.39
C SER A 38 -13.52 -8.07 -8.55
N VAL A 39 -13.62 -7.46 -7.37
CA VAL A 39 -14.81 -7.63 -6.53
C VAL A 39 -16.03 -7.10 -7.24
N SER A 40 -15.91 -5.94 -7.92
CA SER A 40 -17.03 -5.35 -8.63
C SER A 40 -17.49 -6.19 -9.81
N ALA A 41 -16.63 -7.09 -10.31
CA ALA A 41 -16.96 -7.93 -11.46
C ALA A 41 -18.10 -8.89 -11.17
N THR A 42 -18.34 -9.22 -9.89
CA THR A 42 -19.44 -10.09 -9.48
C THR A 42 -20.67 -9.29 -9.08
N ALA A 43 -20.60 -7.98 -9.14
CA ALA A 43 -21.71 -7.12 -8.76
C ALA A 43 -22.61 -6.85 -9.96
N ASP A 44 -23.68 -6.10 -9.69
CA ASP A 44 -24.57 -5.62 -10.73
C ASP A 44 -23.76 -4.89 -11.82
N PRO A 45 -24.11 -5.08 -13.12
CA PRO A 45 -23.36 -4.43 -14.20
C PRO A 45 -23.22 -2.92 -14.04
N VAL A 46 -24.24 -2.25 -13.51
CA VAL A 46 -24.18 -0.80 -13.31
C VAL A 46 -23.08 -0.47 -12.31
N ILE A 47 -23.01 -1.23 -11.22
CA ILE A 47 -21.98 -1.00 -10.19
C ILE A 47 -20.59 -1.24 -10.77
N ARG A 48 -20.45 -2.29 -11.57
CA ARG A 48 -19.17 -2.59 -12.20
C ARG A 48 -18.75 -1.48 -13.15
N GLN A 49 -19.67 -0.95 -13.92
CA GLN A 49 -19.38 0.15 -14.83
C GLN A 49 -18.93 1.38 -14.04
N GLN A 50 -19.57 1.64 -12.91
CA GLN A 50 -19.19 2.77 -12.08
C GLN A 50 -17.77 2.60 -11.51
N ALA A 51 -17.44 1.40 -11.09
CA ALA A 51 -16.10 1.13 -10.57
C ALA A 51 -15.05 1.39 -11.65
N GLU A 52 -15.32 0.95 -12.88
CA GLU A 52 -14.39 1.21 -13.98
C GLU A 52 -14.31 2.70 -14.29
N ALA A 53 -15.45 3.39 -14.27
CA ALA A 53 -15.47 4.82 -14.55
C ALA A 53 -14.66 5.63 -13.54
N PHE A 54 -14.63 5.18 -12.29
CA PHE A 54 -13.91 5.88 -11.23
C PHE A 54 -12.53 5.31 -10.95
N ARG A 55 -12.04 4.42 -11.80
CA ARG A 55 -10.77 3.73 -11.60
C ARG A 55 -9.63 4.69 -11.27
N ASN A 56 -9.49 5.77 -12.02
CA ASN A 56 -8.40 6.71 -11.79
C ASN A 56 -8.55 7.48 -10.49
N HIS A 57 -9.79 7.81 -10.11
CA HIS A 57 -10.05 8.47 -8.84
C HIS A 57 -9.72 7.54 -7.67
N ILE A 58 -10.10 6.27 -7.79
CA ILE A 58 -9.81 5.28 -6.76
C ILE A 58 -8.30 5.14 -6.60
N ARG A 59 -7.58 5.06 -7.72
CA ARG A 59 -6.12 4.97 -7.68
C ARG A 59 -5.51 6.14 -6.94
N ALA A 60 -5.97 7.35 -7.25
CA ALA A 60 -5.43 8.56 -6.63
C ALA A 60 -5.65 8.55 -5.12
N VAL A 61 -6.82 8.11 -4.68
CA VAL A 61 -7.11 8.01 -3.25
C VAL A 61 -6.19 6.99 -2.59
N LEU A 62 -6.03 5.83 -3.22
CA LEU A 62 -5.18 4.78 -2.66
C LEU A 62 -3.72 5.23 -2.54
N VAL A 63 -3.21 5.90 -3.58
CA VAL A 63 -1.84 6.41 -3.55
C VAL A 63 -1.68 7.44 -2.44
N SER A 64 -2.64 8.35 -2.31
CA SER A 64 -2.60 9.38 -1.29
C SER A 64 -2.52 8.78 0.12
N TYR A 65 -3.38 7.82 0.42
CA TYR A 65 -3.36 7.18 1.73
C TYR A 65 -2.12 6.34 1.93
N GLY A 66 -1.62 5.70 0.87
CA GLY A 66 -0.37 4.97 0.96
C GLY A 66 0.79 5.87 1.35
N ASN A 67 0.87 7.04 0.73
CA ASN A 67 1.91 8.00 1.07
C ASN A 67 1.77 8.51 2.50
N GLN A 68 0.55 8.76 2.95
CA GLN A 68 0.31 9.15 4.33
C GLN A 68 0.75 8.08 5.30
N CYS A 69 0.50 6.82 4.96
CA CYS A 69 0.89 5.70 5.80
C CYS A 69 2.41 5.63 5.96
N VAL A 70 3.13 5.83 4.86
CA VAL A 70 4.59 5.83 4.87
C VAL A 70 5.11 6.97 5.77
N ARG A 71 4.59 8.17 5.58
CA ARG A 71 5.02 9.32 6.39
C ARG A 71 4.72 9.10 7.87
N SER A 72 3.54 8.57 8.16
CA SER A 72 3.13 8.31 9.54
C SER A 72 4.06 7.28 10.18
N ASN A 73 4.40 6.23 9.45
CA ASN A 73 5.29 5.20 9.95
C ASN A 73 6.71 5.75 10.16
N HIS A 74 7.18 6.61 9.26
CA HIS A 74 8.49 7.25 9.43
C HIS A 74 8.53 8.09 10.70
N THR A 75 7.45 8.78 11.02
CA THR A 75 7.37 9.55 12.25
C THR A 75 7.51 8.62 13.47
N THR A 76 6.80 7.50 13.45
CA THR A 76 6.86 6.54 14.54
C THR A 76 8.28 5.98 14.70
N ILE A 77 8.89 5.58 13.60
CA ILE A 77 10.23 4.99 13.64
C ILE A 77 11.25 6.04 14.10
N SER A 78 11.13 7.27 13.59
CA SER A 78 12.04 8.34 13.99
C SER A 78 11.99 8.57 15.51
N ASN A 79 10.80 8.59 16.07
CA ASN A 79 10.65 8.79 17.51
C ASN A 79 11.25 7.62 18.29
N ARG A 80 11.07 6.40 17.81
CA ARG A 80 11.65 5.24 18.45
C ARG A 80 13.16 5.25 18.40
N LEU A 81 13.73 5.70 17.30
CA LEU A 81 15.18 5.81 17.17
C LEU A 81 15.74 6.85 18.11
N ARG A 82 15.07 8.00 18.23
CA ARG A 82 15.50 9.04 19.19
C ARG A 82 15.42 8.53 20.62
N ASP A 83 14.33 7.86 20.97
CA ASP A 83 14.15 7.33 22.31
C ASP A 83 15.19 6.26 22.63
N ALA A 84 15.63 5.52 21.62
CA ALA A 84 16.66 4.50 21.80
C ALA A 84 18.08 5.09 21.81
N GLY A 85 18.22 6.39 21.62
CA GLY A 85 19.53 7.04 21.65
C GLY A 85 20.22 7.10 20.31
N HIS A 86 19.47 6.95 19.22
CA HIS A 86 20.06 6.93 17.87
C HIS A 86 19.40 7.96 16.94
N PRO A 87 19.35 9.24 17.36
CA PRO A 87 18.70 10.25 16.51
C PRO A 87 19.36 10.41 15.15
N GLU A 88 20.65 10.10 15.06
CA GLU A 88 21.37 10.21 13.79
C GLU A 88 20.84 9.26 12.74
N LEU A 89 20.23 8.14 13.15
CA LEU A 89 19.71 7.16 12.21
C LEU A 89 18.41 7.58 11.55
N THR A 90 17.78 8.62 12.05
CA THR A 90 16.52 9.10 11.45
C THR A 90 16.73 9.58 10.01
N LYS A 91 17.96 9.94 9.67
CA LYS A 91 18.28 10.36 8.30
C LYS A 91 18.01 9.27 7.28
N LEU A 92 18.06 8.01 7.70
CA LEU A 92 17.79 6.90 6.79
C LEU A 92 16.34 6.86 6.32
N LEU A 93 15.44 7.56 7.03
CA LEU A 93 14.02 7.61 6.69
C LEU A 93 13.67 8.81 5.81
N GLU A 94 14.63 9.68 5.56
CA GLU A 94 14.42 10.84 4.70
C GLU A 94 14.64 10.45 3.24
N ASN A 95 13.87 11.06 2.37
CA ASN A 95 14.00 10.81 0.94
C ASN A 95 14.97 11.77 0.27
#